data_e4ec84a6c56a56a215be1f8fb0956bbb
#
_entry.id   e4ec84a6c56a56a215be1f8fb0956bbb
#
_cell.length_a   1.000
_cell.length_b   1.000
_cell.length_c   1.000
_cell.angle_alpha   90.00
_cell.angle_beta   90.00
_cell.angle_gamma   90.00
#
_symmetry.space_group_name_H-M   'P 1'
#
loop_
_entity.id
_entity.type
_entity.pdbx_description
1 polymer ?
#
loop_
_entity_poly.entity_id
_entity_poly.type
_entity_poly.pdbx_seq_one_letter_code
_entity_poly.pdbx_strand_id
1 'polypeptide(L)'
;QTGVVDVLGVNRAGDNDNQSDLGNGEKSYGYAIKGVEFSYLKIADIVQFSESAADSRTDNHVEVLYAINKAQGADFLKALGLENGAKRYTNADQLDNTKYFYQSDVLIDALAAGLEANSTTVKNALERYMAANGGTAMAPTDSYGKTQATVDLGLYLIVETAVPEMVVSTTNPFLVSVPMTSVNGNNAA
;
A
#
# COMPACT_ATOMS: atom_id res chain seq x y z
N GLN A 1 -8.40 17.21 3.12
CA GLN A 1 -7.13 17.17 2.37
C GLN A 1 -7.12 15.97 1.43
N THR A 2 -6.62 16.17 0.24
CA THR A 2 -6.47 15.14 -0.78
C THR A 2 -5.00 14.95 -1.11
N GLY A 3 -4.66 13.79 -1.61
CA GLY A 3 -3.31 13.47 -2.08
C GLY A 3 -3.37 12.77 -3.44
N VAL A 4 -2.22 12.39 -3.95
CA VAL A 4 -2.08 11.74 -5.26
C VAL A 4 -1.45 10.38 -5.07
N VAL A 5 -2.07 9.36 -5.66
CA VAL A 5 -1.46 8.04 -5.83
C VAL A 5 -0.78 8.02 -7.19
N ASP A 6 0.53 7.89 -7.19
CA ASP A 6 1.34 7.77 -8.38
C ASP A 6 1.86 6.35 -8.55
N VAL A 7 1.69 5.81 -9.74
CA VAL A 7 2.41 4.62 -10.18
C VAL A 7 3.43 5.06 -11.22
N LEU A 8 4.66 5.19 -10.79
CA LEU A 8 5.76 5.66 -11.61
C LEU A 8 6.61 4.51 -12.11
N GLY A 9 6.90 4.53 -13.41
CA GLY A 9 7.93 3.69 -14.00
C GLY A 9 7.70 2.21 -13.75
N VAL A 10 6.61 1.66 -14.27
CA VAL A 10 6.37 0.21 -14.20
C VAL A 10 7.44 -0.49 -15.01
N ASN A 11 8.54 -0.83 -14.33
CA ASN A 11 9.61 -1.63 -14.85
C ASN A 11 9.39 -3.08 -14.45
N ARG A 12 9.60 -3.99 -15.37
CA ARG A 12 9.40 -5.40 -15.07
C ARG A 12 10.71 -6.12 -14.91
N ALA A 13 10.79 -6.93 -13.88
CA ALA A 13 11.91 -7.83 -13.67
C ALA A 13 11.96 -8.83 -14.84
N GLY A 14 13.10 -8.91 -15.51
CA GLY A 14 13.30 -9.80 -16.65
C GLY A 14 13.48 -9.09 -17.98
N ASP A 15 13.27 -7.80 -18.06
CA ASP A 15 13.73 -7.02 -19.20
C ASP A 15 15.26 -6.95 -19.12
N ASN A 16 15.91 -7.48 -20.14
CA ASN A 16 17.36 -7.68 -20.13
C ASN A 16 18.19 -6.40 -19.99
N ASP A 17 17.56 -5.26 -20.08
CA ASP A 17 18.21 -3.96 -19.98
C ASP A 17 17.91 -3.24 -18.67
N ASN A 18 17.33 -3.96 -17.71
CA ASN A 18 17.03 -3.42 -16.39
C ASN A 18 18.30 -3.34 -15.55
N GLN A 19 19.10 -2.36 -15.82
CA GLN A 19 20.13 -1.96 -14.88
C GLN A 19 19.53 -0.97 -13.89
N SER A 20 19.35 -1.43 -12.67
CA SER A 20 18.97 -0.54 -11.57
C SER A 20 20.06 0.52 -11.41
N ASP A 21 19.64 1.75 -11.21
CA ASP A 21 20.52 2.80 -10.76
C ASP A 21 21.10 2.43 -9.40
N LEU A 22 22.36 2.14 -9.36
CA LEU A 22 23.08 1.74 -8.15
C LEU A 22 23.66 2.93 -7.39
N GLY A 23 23.18 4.12 -7.64
CA GLY A 23 23.60 5.30 -6.90
C GLY A 23 24.94 5.89 -7.30
N ASN A 24 25.55 5.42 -8.38
CA ASN A 24 26.82 5.95 -8.93
C ASN A 24 26.64 6.71 -10.25
N GLY A 25 25.41 7.18 -10.51
CA GLY A 25 25.10 7.96 -11.71
C GLY A 25 24.79 7.12 -12.95
N GLU A 26 24.73 5.81 -12.83
CA GLU A 26 24.26 4.93 -13.89
C GLU A 26 22.71 4.97 -13.96
N LYS A 27 22.20 5.13 -15.16
CA LYS A 27 20.77 5.20 -15.40
C LYS A 27 20.17 3.80 -15.43
N SER A 28 19.05 3.62 -14.75
CA SER A 28 18.21 2.44 -14.95
C SER A 28 17.61 2.46 -16.36
N TYR A 29 17.85 1.42 -17.12
CA TYR A 29 17.26 1.23 -18.44
C TYR A 29 16.14 0.20 -18.32
N GLY A 30 14.98 0.61 -17.81
CA GLY A 30 13.78 -0.19 -17.88
C GLY A 30 12.87 0.32 -18.99
N TYR A 31 12.18 -0.57 -19.68
CA TYR A 31 11.14 -0.15 -20.61
C TYR A 31 9.90 0.28 -19.85
N ALA A 32 9.47 1.51 -20.09
CA ALA A 32 8.16 1.97 -19.65
C ALA A 32 7.08 1.21 -20.40
N ILE A 33 6.11 0.64 -19.66
CA ILE A 33 5.05 -0.17 -20.25
C ILE A 33 3.76 0.64 -20.28
N LYS A 34 3.31 0.95 -21.50
CA LYS A 34 2.03 1.61 -21.74
C LYS A 34 0.89 0.62 -21.66
N GLY A 35 -0.25 1.07 -21.15
CA GLY A 35 -1.49 0.30 -21.18
C GLY A 35 -1.66 -0.68 -20.05
N VAL A 36 -0.83 -0.61 -19.01
CA VAL A 36 -1.05 -1.38 -17.79
C VAL A 36 -2.17 -0.73 -16.98
N GLU A 37 -3.10 -1.51 -16.52
CA GLU A 37 -4.25 -1.05 -15.75
C GLU A 37 -4.11 -1.43 -14.27
N PHE A 38 -4.38 -0.47 -13.39
CA PHE A 38 -4.43 -0.65 -11.95
C PHE A 38 -5.79 -0.24 -11.42
N SER A 39 -6.15 -0.83 -10.29
CA SER A 39 -7.26 -0.33 -9.47
C SER A 39 -6.77 -0.01 -8.07
N TYR A 40 -7.41 0.93 -7.42
CA TYR A 40 -7.12 1.31 -6.05
C TYR A 40 -8.34 1.17 -5.15
N LEU A 41 -8.09 0.91 -3.89
CA LEU A 41 -9.12 0.83 -2.85
C LEU A 41 -8.54 1.34 -1.54
N LYS A 42 -9.23 2.27 -0.90
CA LYS A 42 -8.88 2.70 0.45
C LYS A 42 -9.17 1.57 1.44
N ILE A 43 -8.17 1.17 2.20
CA ILE A 43 -8.29 0.09 3.19
C ILE A 43 -8.20 0.56 4.63
N ALA A 44 -7.62 1.73 4.88
CA ALA A 44 -7.47 2.27 6.22
C ALA A 44 -7.48 3.79 6.23
N ASP A 45 -7.96 4.34 7.34
CA ASP A 45 -7.73 5.74 7.71
C ASP A 45 -6.40 5.89 8.42
N ILE A 46 -5.76 7.04 8.26
CA ILE A 46 -4.54 7.39 9.00
C ILE A 46 -4.95 8.18 10.23
N VAL A 47 -4.54 7.71 11.41
CA VAL A 47 -4.83 8.37 12.67
C VAL A 47 -3.55 8.60 13.46
N GLN A 48 -3.52 9.69 14.24
CA GLN A 48 -2.46 9.94 15.20
C GLN A 48 -2.95 9.55 16.59
N PHE A 49 -2.15 8.76 17.27
CA PHE A 49 -2.41 8.31 18.63
C PHE A 49 -1.31 8.81 19.55
N SER A 50 -1.72 9.53 20.60
CA SER A 50 -0.80 10.01 21.63
C SER A 50 -0.94 9.16 22.87
N GLU A 51 0.12 8.47 23.25
CA GLU A 51 0.21 7.82 24.55
C GLU A 51 0.64 8.85 25.58
N SER A 52 -0.20 9.07 26.61
CA SER A 52 0.22 9.77 27.80
C SER A 52 1.18 8.87 28.56
N ALA A 53 2.44 9.27 28.67
CA ALA A 53 3.36 8.56 29.52
C ALA A 53 2.84 8.56 30.96
N ALA A 54 2.72 7.40 31.56
CA ALA A 54 2.35 7.25 32.96
C ALA A 54 3.44 7.80 33.92
N ASP A 55 4.57 8.20 33.37
CA ASP A 55 5.69 8.79 34.09
C ASP A 55 5.96 10.19 33.54
N SER A 56 5.97 11.19 34.42
CA SER A 56 6.16 12.61 34.11
C SER A 56 7.54 12.98 33.53
N ARG A 57 8.35 12.00 33.18
CA ARG A 57 9.73 12.17 32.66
C ARG A 57 9.89 11.90 31.18
N THR A 58 8.87 11.43 30.50
CA THR A 58 8.97 11.05 29.11
C THR A 58 8.11 11.93 28.23
N ASP A 59 8.65 12.29 27.09
CA ASP A 59 7.95 12.98 26.03
C ASP A 59 6.71 12.19 25.61
N ASN A 60 5.63 12.89 25.30
CA ASN A 60 4.44 12.28 24.75
C ASN A 60 4.81 11.52 23.49
N HIS A 61 4.63 10.19 23.49
CA HIS A 61 4.86 9.38 22.34
C HIS A 61 3.66 9.46 21.38
N VAL A 62 3.92 9.86 20.14
CA VAL A 62 2.91 9.93 19.08
C VAL A 62 3.15 8.82 18.08
N GLU A 63 2.15 7.95 17.91
CA GLU A 63 2.14 6.94 16.89
C GLU A 63 1.24 7.35 15.71
N VAL A 64 1.69 7.09 14.50
CA VAL A 64 0.85 7.14 13.31
C VAL A 64 0.34 5.73 13.03
N LEU A 65 -0.98 5.56 13.08
CA LEU A 65 -1.62 4.27 12.96
C LEU A 65 -2.55 4.23 11.76
N TYR A 66 -2.70 3.04 11.20
CA TYR A 66 -3.73 2.73 10.20
C TYR A 66 -4.92 2.08 10.88
N ALA A 67 -6.09 2.67 10.73
CA ALA A 67 -7.34 2.18 11.29
C ALA A 67 -8.12 1.40 10.23
N ILE A 68 -8.26 0.10 10.43
CA ILE A 68 -8.97 -0.81 9.52
C ILE A 68 -10.29 -1.24 10.16
N ASN A 69 -11.40 -1.04 9.44
CA ASN A 69 -12.70 -1.52 9.89
C ASN A 69 -12.71 -3.04 10.01
N LYS A 70 -13.15 -3.55 11.16
CA LYS A 70 -13.13 -4.99 11.46
C LYS A 70 -13.99 -5.82 10.50
N ALA A 71 -15.14 -5.31 10.13
CA ALA A 71 -16.06 -6.02 9.24
C ALA A 71 -15.59 -5.92 7.77
N GLN A 72 -15.36 -4.70 7.29
CA GLN A 72 -14.98 -4.48 5.89
C GLN A 72 -13.58 -4.95 5.57
N GLY A 73 -12.66 -4.85 6.51
CA GLY A 73 -11.25 -5.21 6.34
C GLY A 73 -10.93 -6.68 6.66
N ALA A 74 -11.89 -7.48 7.07
CA ALA A 74 -11.65 -8.85 7.53
C ALA A 74 -10.94 -9.72 6.48
N ASP A 75 -11.40 -9.71 5.25
CA ASP A 75 -10.82 -10.52 4.18
C ASP A 75 -9.45 -9.99 3.72
N PHE A 76 -9.26 -8.68 3.75
CA PHE A 76 -7.95 -8.08 3.50
C PHE A 76 -6.92 -8.54 4.55
N LEU A 77 -7.26 -8.43 5.82
CA LEU A 77 -6.38 -8.86 6.91
C LEU A 77 -6.11 -10.37 6.86
N LYS A 78 -7.12 -11.16 6.54
CA LYS A 78 -6.94 -12.61 6.35
C LYS A 78 -5.97 -12.93 5.21
N ALA A 79 -6.05 -12.20 4.10
CA ALA A 79 -5.12 -12.37 2.98
C ALA A 79 -3.65 -12.09 3.38
N LEU A 80 -3.43 -11.19 4.34
CA LEU A 80 -2.12 -10.86 4.86
C LEU A 80 -1.66 -11.75 6.05
N GLY A 81 -2.48 -12.72 6.45
CA GLY A 81 -2.18 -13.54 7.64
C GLY A 81 -2.40 -12.82 8.97
N LEU A 82 -3.20 -11.76 8.96
CA LEU A 82 -3.51 -10.92 10.14
C LEU A 82 -4.97 -11.10 10.60
N GLU A 83 -5.50 -12.28 10.46
CA GLU A 83 -6.88 -12.60 10.83
C GLU A 83 -7.16 -12.23 12.29
N ASN A 84 -8.36 -11.74 12.56
CA ASN A 84 -8.82 -11.32 13.89
C ASN A 84 -7.96 -10.25 14.57
N GLY A 85 -7.31 -9.41 13.79
CA GLY A 85 -6.49 -8.33 14.32
C GLY A 85 -5.15 -8.77 14.87
N ALA A 86 -4.62 -9.90 14.37
CA ALA A 86 -3.27 -10.35 14.72
C ALA A 86 -2.25 -9.22 14.48
N LYS A 87 -1.32 -9.05 15.39
CA LYS A 87 -0.25 -8.01 15.38
C LYS A 87 -0.74 -6.56 15.38
N ARG A 88 -1.99 -6.32 15.72
CA ARG A 88 -2.51 -4.94 15.86
C ARG A 88 -1.82 -4.20 17.01
N TYR A 89 -1.93 -2.89 16.99
CA TYR A 89 -1.44 -2.03 18.07
C TYR A 89 -2.48 -1.97 19.19
N THR A 90 -2.32 -2.82 20.20
CA THR A 90 -3.33 -3.06 21.25
C THR A 90 -3.57 -1.85 22.14
N ASN A 91 -2.59 -0.97 22.30
CA ASN A 91 -2.76 0.26 23.11
C ASN A 91 -3.84 1.18 22.55
N ALA A 92 -4.17 1.06 21.27
CA ALA A 92 -5.19 1.85 20.60
C ALA A 92 -6.56 1.16 20.55
N ASP A 93 -6.73 -0.03 21.08
CA ASP A 93 -7.97 -0.81 20.99
C ASP A 93 -9.20 -0.05 21.52
N GLN A 94 -9.01 0.85 22.46
CA GLN A 94 -10.10 1.62 23.07
C GLN A 94 -10.53 2.84 22.27
N LEU A 95 -9.80 3.25 21.25
CA LEU A 95 -10.14 4.42 20.44
C LEU A 95 -11.44 4.22 19.68
N ASP A 96 -11.60 3.06 19.08
CA ASP A 96 -12.79 2.68 18.31
C ASP A 96 -12.89 1.15 18.25
N ASN A 97 -13.91 0.59 18.88
CA ASN A 97 -14.09 -0.86 18.95
C ASN A 97 -14.53 -1.50 17.64
N THR A 98 -14.82 -0.71 16.61
CA THR A 98 -15.16 -1.19 15.27
C THR A 98 -13.95 -1.34 14.36
N LYS A 99 -12.76 -0.96 14.85
CA LYS A 99 -11.53 -0.92 14.08
C LYS A 99 -10.40 -1.65 14.76
N TYR A 100 -9.49 -2.19 13.93
CA TYR A 100 -8.15 -2.59 14.35
C TYR A 100 -7.16 -1.50 13.94
N PHE A 101 -6.21 -1.22 14.82
CA PHE A 101 -5.17 -0.22 14.58
C PHE A 101 -3.84 -0.90 14.37
N TYR A 102 -3.13 -0.52 13.32
CA TYR A 102 -1.83 -1.09 12.95
C TYR A 102 -0.78 0.00 12.84
N GLN A 103 0.42 -0.32 13.31
CA GLN A 103 1.60 0.49 13.01
C GLN A 103 1.93 0.39 11.52
N SER A 104 2.59 1.41 10.98
CA SER A 104 2.76 1.57 9.54
C SER A 104 3.51 0.43 8.84
N ASP A 105 4.48 -0.16 9.52
CA ASP A 105 5.32 -1.24 8.97
C ASP A 105 4.64 -2.62 8.99
N VAL A 106 3.73 -2.87 9.92
CA VAL A 106 3.12 -4.19 10.13
C VAL A 106 2.37 -4.70 8.90
N LEU A 107 1.57 -3.84 8.27
CA LEU A 107 0.79 -4.21 7.09
C LEU A 107 1.69 -4.44 5.87
N ILE A 108 2.65 -3.57 5.67
CA ILE A 108 3.61 -3.66 4.56
C ILE A 108 4.45 -4.93 4.68
N ASP A 109 4.96 -5.21 5.87
CA ASP A 109 5.79 -6.39 6.13
C ASP A 109 4.97 -7.68 5.98
N ALA A 110 3.72 -7.69 6.44
CA ALA A 110 2.83 -8.84 6.29
C ALA A 110 2.50 -9.12 4.81
N LEU A 111 2.25 -8.08 4.02
CA LEU A 111 2.03 -8.23 2.57
C LEU A 111 3.28 -8.78 1.88
N ALA A 112 4.44 -8.22 2.17
CA ALA A 112 5.71 -8.67 1.60
C ALA A 112 6.00 -10.14 1.95
N ALA A 113 5.82 -10.52 3.20
CA ALA A 113 6.02 -11.90 3.65
C ALA A 113 5.02 -12.87 2.99
N GLY A 114 3.76 -12.48 2.85
CA GLY A 114 2.74 -13.28 2.19
C GLY A 114 3.03 -13.49 0.70
N LEU A 115 3.46 -12.45 0.01
CA LEU A 115 3.83 -12.52 -1.41
C LEU A 115 5.09 -13.37 -1.62
N GLU A 116 6.05 -13.33 -0.72
CA GLU A 116 7.24 -14.18 -0.77
C GLU A 116 6.89 -15.66 -0.55
N ALA A 117 6.04 -15.95 0.44
CA ALA A 117 5.67 -17.31 0.78
C ALA A 117 4.69 -17.95 -0.23
N ASN A 118 3.73 -17.18 -0.73
CA ASN A 118 2.67 -17.69 -1.61
C ASN A 118 2.05 -16.55 -2.45
N SER A 119 2.78 -16.07 -3.42
CA SER A 119 2.38 -14.90 -4.23
C SER A 119 1.04 -15.08 -4.94
N THR A 120 0.79 -16.24 -5.53
CA THR A 120 -0.45 -16.49 -6.28
C THR A 120 -1.68 -16.46 -5.37
N THR A 121 -1.62 -17.08 -4.21
CA THR A 121 -2.74 -17.09 -3.25
C THR A 121 -3.04 -15.68 -2.74
N VAL A 122 -2.01 -14.93 -2.36
CA VAL A 122 -2.17 -13.57 -1.85
C VAL A 122 -2.68 -12.64 -2.94
N LYS A 123 -2.11 -12.67 -4.14
CA LYS A 123 -2.59 -11.89 -5.28
C LYS A 123 -4.07 -12.15 -5.57
N ASN A 124 -4.45 -13.41 -5.70
CA ASN A 124 -5.83 -13.77 -5.99
C ASN A 124 -6.80 -13.32 -4.90
N ALA A 125 -6.41 -13.45 -3.63
CA ALA A 125 -7.21 -12.99 -2.50
C ALA A 125 -7.40 -11.47 -2.53
N LEU A 126 -6.36 -10.70 -2.80
CA LEU A 126 -6.43 -9.24 -2.88
C LEU A 126 -7.19 -8.76 -4.12
N GLU A 127 -7.06 -9.43 -5.25
CA GLU A 127 -7.86 -9.14 -6.44
C GLU A 127 -9.36 -9.36 -6.18
N ARG A 128 -9.72 -10.45 -5.51
CA ARG A 128 -11.11 -10.71 -5.11
C ARG A 128 -11.61 -9.66 -4.11
N TYR A 129 -10.77 -9.28 -3.16
CA TYR A 129 -11.11 -8.23 -2.20
C TYR A 129 -11.36 -6.88 -2.90
N MET A 130 -10.52 -6.51 -3.83
CA MET A 130 -10.67 -5.30 -4.64
C MET A 130 -12.00 -5.31 -5.39
N ALA A 131 -12.33 -6.40 -6.07
CA ALA A 131 -13.56 -6.54 -6.83
C ALA A 131 -14.81 -6.51 -5.94
N ALA A 132 -14.76 -7.16 -4.77
CA ALA A 132 -15.88 -7.24 -3.83
C ALA A 132 -16.16 -5.92 -3.11
N ASN A 133 -15.18 -5.05 -2.95
CA ASN A 133 -15.29 -3.83 -2.16
C ASN A 133 -15.28 -2.53 -3.00
N GLY A 134 -15.52 -2.64 -4.30
CA GLY A 134 -15.71 -1.48 -5.16
C GLY A 134 -14.44 -0.70 -5.47
N GLY A 135 -13.36 -1.40 -5.75
CA GLY A 135 -12.11 -0.77 -6.20
C GLY A 135 -12.34 0.12 -7.44
N THR A 136 -11.61 1.21 -7.52
CA THR A 136 -11.71 2.18 -8.62
C THR A 136 -10.58 1.98 -9.60
N ALA A 137 -10.92 1.88 -10.89
CA ALA A 137 -9.92 1.78 -11.95
C ALA A 137 -9.17 3.11 -12.13
N MET A 138 -7.87 3.02 -12.27
CA MET A 138 -7.03 4.15 -12.72
C MET A 138 -6.98 4.19 -14.23
N ALA A 139 -6.61 5.35 -14.79
CA ALA A 139 -6.31 5.43 -16.21
C ALA A 139 -5.16 4.46 -16.55
N PRO A 140 -5.17 3.81 -17.72
CA PRO A 140 -4.04 3.00 -18.14
C PRO A 140 -2.74 3.80 -18.14
N THR A 141 -1.62 3.13 -17.87
CA THR A 141 -0.31 3.79 -17.91
C THR A 141 -0.04 4.39 -19.28
N ASP A 142 0.59 5.56 -19.27
CA ASP A 142 0.99 6.28 -20.48
C ASP A 142 2.29 5.67 -21.09
N SER A 143 2.83 6.32 -22.11
CA SER A 143 4.06 5.88 -22.77
C SER A 143 5.30 5.92 -21.88
N TYR A 144 5.22 6.61 -20.73
CA TYR A 144 6.26 6.63 -19.71
C TYR A 144 6.02 5.61 -18.60
N GLY A 145 4.99 4.78 -18.70
CA GLY A 145 4.61 3.82 -17.68
C GLY A 145 3.96 4.42 -16.45
N LYS A 146 3.37 5.60 -16.57
CA LYS A 146 2.81 6.38 -15.46
C LYS A 146 1.30 6.40 -15.49
N THR A 147 0.70 6.34 -14.31
CA THR A 147 -0.69 6.66 -14.06
C THR A 147 -0.82 7.29 -12.68
N GLN A 148 -1.87 8.08 -12.47
CA GLN A 148 -2.13 8.72 -11.18
C GLN A 148 -3.62 8.89 -10.95
N ALA A 149 -4.00 8.99 -9.68
CA ALA A 149 -5.34 9.34 -9.26
C ALA A 149 -5.28 10.29 -8.07
N THR A 150 -6.21 11.23 -7.99
CA THR A 150 -6.37 12.10 -6.81
C THR A 150 -7.34 11.44 -5.85
N VAL A 151 -6.92 11.22 -4.62
CA VAL A 151 -7.68 10.49 -3.61
C VAL A 151 -7.61 11.18 -2.25
N ASP A 152 -8.53 10.83 -1.36
CA ASP A 152 -8.52 11.28 0.03
C ASP A 152 -7.34 10.67 0.80
N LEU A 153 -7.00 11.25 1.94
CA LEU A 153 -5.96 10.70 2.82
C LEU A 153 -6.33 9.30 3.31
N GLY A 154 -5.35 8.43 3.34
CA GLY A 154 -5.53 7.07 3.83
C GLY A 154 -4.46 6.12 3.33
N LEU A 155 -4.64 4.85 3.65
CA LEU A 155 -3.85 3.76 3.12
C LEU A 155 -4.63 3.08 2.00
N TYR A 156 -3.98 2.92 0.86
CA TYR A 156 -4.60 2.36 -0.35
C TYR A 156 -3.93 1.06 -0.77
N LEU A 157 -4.76 0.09 -1.14
CA LEU A 157 -4.33 -1.11 -1.84
C LEU A 157 -4.36 -0.80 -3.34
N ILE A 158 -3.27 -1.11 -4.02
CA ILE A 158 -3.14 -1.00 -5.48
C ILE A 158 -2.96 -2.39 -6.05
N VAL A 159 -3.79 -2.72 -7.02
CA VAL A 159 -3.78 -4.04 -7.69
C VAL A 159 -3.73 -3.83 -9.20
N GLU A 160 -2.83 -4.54 -9.86
CA GLU A 160 -2.79 -4.60 -11.32
C GLU A 160 -3.95 -5.47 -11.82
N THR A 161 -4.78 -4.93 -12.70
CA THR A 161 -5.99 -5.59 -13.19
C THR A 161 -5.89 -6.05 -14.62
N ALA A 162 -5.04 -5.41 -15.43
CA ALA A 162 -4.81 -5.81 -16.80
C ALA A 162 -3.42 -5.39 -17.28
N VAL A 163 -2.86 -6.20 -18.17
CA VAL A 163 -1.59 -5.94 -18.84
C VAL A 163 -1.75 -6.13 -20.35
N PRO A 164 -0.96 -5.40 -21.19
CA PRO A 164 -0.92 -5.66 -22.61
C PRO A 164 -0.50 -7.12 -22.91
N GLU A 165 -0.99 -7.67 -24.00
CA GLU A 165 -0.78 -9.08 -24.38
C GLU A 165 0.70 -9.51 -24.45
N MET A 166 1.60 -8.58 -24.76
CA MET A 166 3.04 -8.86 -24.87
C MET A 166 3.79 -8.84 -23.54
N VAL A 167 3.11 -8.64 -22.43
CA VAL A 167 3.73 -8.55 -21.12
C VAL A 167 3.64 -9.88 -20.40
N VAL A 168 4.79 -10.47 -20.08
CA VAL A 168 4.89 -11.81 -19.47
C VAL A 168 4.91 -11.82 -17.95
N SER A 169 5.17 -10.68 -17.30
CA SER A 169 5.19 -10.58 -15.83
C SER A 169 4.25 -9.49 -15.34
N THR A 170 3.67 -9.72 -14.16
CA THR A 170 2.70 -8.83 -13.53
C THR A 170 3.30 -8.16 -12.28
N THR A 171 2.83 -6.97 -11.98
CA THR A 171 3.18 -6.27 -10.74
C THR A 171 2.40 -6.88 -9.57
N ASN A 172 3.08 -7.18 -8.48
CA ASN A 172 2.42 -7.61 -7.25
C ASN A 172 1.57 -6.48 -6.65
N PRO A 173 0.49 -6.82 -5.94
CA PRO A 173 -0.25 -5.84 -5.15
C PRO A 173 0.68 -5.10 -4.18
N PHE A 174 0.40 -3.83 -3.95
CA PHE A 174 1.18 -3.02 -3.02
C PHE A 174 0.32 -2.00 -2.30
N LEU A 175 0.86 -1.44 -1.23
CA LEU A 175 0.19 -0.45 -0.39
C LEU A 175 0.83 0.92 -0.57
N VAL A 176 -0.02 1.96 -0.61
CA VAL A 176 0.41 3.36 -0.71
C VAL A 176 -0.27 4.16 0.38
N SER A 177 0.51 4.88 1.16
CA SER A 177 0.03 5.83 2.15
C SER A 177 -0.09 7.22 1.53
N VAL A 178 -1.24 7.86 1.70
CA VAL A 178 -1.52 9.22 1.22
C VAL A 178 -1.99 10.08 2.40
N PRO A 179 -1.30 11.15 2.80
CA PRO A 179 -0.08 11.65 2.21
C PRO A 179 1.12 10.78 2.57
N MET A 180 2.12 10.79 1.68
CA MET A 180 3.43 10.28 2.05
C MET A 180 4.10 11.33 2.95
N THR A 181 4.44 10.94 4.19
CA THR A 181 5.28 11.77 5.03
C THR A 181 6.72 11.74 4.49
N SER A 182 7.25 12.90 4.18
CA SER A 182 8.68 13.01 3.87
C SER A 182 9.51 12.78 5.14
N VAL A 183 10.75 12.40 4.96
CA VAL A 183 11.72 12.19 6.06
C VAL A 183 11.87 13.43 6.97
N ASN A 184 11.43 14.59 6.51
CA ASN A 184 11.48 15.85 7.26
C ASN A 184 10.14 16.24 7.92
N GLY A 185 9.17 15.33 7.99
CA GLY A 185 7.87 15.62 8.59
C GLY A 185 6.96 16.52 7.76
N ASN A 186 7.38 16.93 6.58
CA ASN A 186 6.54 17.65 5.65
C ASN A 186 5.76 16.65 4.77
N ASN A 187 4.47 16.85 4.67
CA ASN A 187 3.66 16.07 3.77
C ASN A 187 4.07 16.38 2.33
N ALA A 188 4.49 15.38 1.61
CA ALA A 188 4.57 15.50 0.16
C ALA A 188 3.14 15.54 -0.38
N ALA A 189 2.77 16.67 -0.93
CA ALA A 189 1.50 16.83 -1.61
C ALA A 189 1.54 16.16 -2.98
#